data_e3f35435f211f143dceb28a7d999a94d
#
_entry.id   e3f35435f211f143dceb28a7d999a94d
#
_cell.length_a   1.000
_cell.length_b   1.000
_cell.length_c   1.000
_cell.angle_alpha   90.00
_cell.angle_beta   90.00
_cell.angle_gamma   90.00
#
_symmetry.space_group_name_H-M   'P 1'
#
loop_
_entity.id
_entity.type
_entity.pdbx_description
1 polymer ?
#
loop_
_entity_poly.entity_id
_entity_poly.type
_entity_poly.pdbx_seq_one_letter_code
_entity_poly.pdbx_strand_id
1 'polypeptide(L)'
;IIVLAIIFSIRQCGNQEKPSGHPRDYAAIAKEGILRVATEYNSISFYVDGDTVSGFHYELIQAFAHDKGLKTEITPLMSFEERLEGLSEGRYDVIACGILATSELKDSLLLTSPITLNKQVLVQRKENGENDSLYIRSQLDLAGRTLHVVKGSPSILRIQNLGNEIGDTIYIKEIEKYGSEQLISMVAHGDIDYAVCDESIARAAADSIPQIDINTAISFTQFYSWAVSKQSPALLDSLNAWLDKFQKEKEYQKIYKKYYDKE
;
A
#
# COMPACT_ATOMS: atom_id res chain seq x y z
N ILE A 1 12.69 15.71 -57.14
CA ILE A 1 11.56 15.57 -56.21
C ILE A 1 11.85 14.31 -55.41
N ILE A 2 12.39 14.50 -54.19
CA ILE A 2 12.70 13.39 -53.25
C ILE A 2 11.46 13.23 -52.35
N VAL A 3 10.79 12.12 -52.47
CA VAL A 3 9.68 11.73 -51.57
C VAL A 3 10.30 11.06 -50.35
N LEU A 4 10.27 11.75 -49.23
CA LEU A 4 10.64 11.21 -47.93
C LEU A 4 9.46 10.35 -47.42
N ALA A 5 9.59 9.04 -47.50
CA ALA A 5 8.69 8.11 -46.88
C ALA A 5 8.95 8.08 -45.35
N ILE A 6 8.10 8.75 -44.58
CA ILE A 6 8.07 8.63 -43.13
C ILE A 6 7.41 7.31 -42.82
N ILE A 7 8.22 6.32 -42.44
CA ILE A 7 7.73 5.06 -41.91
C ILE A 7 7.28 5.32 -40.48
N PHE A 8 5.99 5.53 -40.28
CA PHE A 8 5.36 5.46 -38.98
C PHE A 8 5.35 4.00 -38.51
N SER A 9 6.31 3.64 -37.66
CA SER A 9 6.21 2.37 -36.93
C SER A 9 5.06 2.48 -35.95
N ILE A 10 3.88 2.07 -36.39
CA ILE A 10 2.77 1.72 -35.47
C ILE A 10 3.26 0.50 -34.69
N ARG A 11 3.77 0.76 -33.48
CA ARG A 11 3.93 -0.30 -32.50
C ARG A 11 2.53 -0.81 -32.20
N GLN A 12 2.17 -1.92 -32.84
CA GLN A 12 1.04 -2.72 -32.43
C GLN A 12 1.16 -2.92 -30.91
N CYS A 13 0.13 -2.49 -30.18
CA CYS A 13 -0.15 -3.05 -28.85
C CYS A 13 -0.42 -4.55 -29.09
N GLY A 14 0.67 -5.31 -29.13
CA GLY A 14 0.55 -6.74 -29.01
C GLY A 14 -0.10 -7.03 -27.68
N ASN A 15 -1.16 -7.82 -27.65
CA ASN A 15 -1.62 -8.54 -26.49
C ASN A 15 -0.36 -9.07 -25.81
N GLN A 16 0.04 -8.47 -24.69
CA GLN A 16 0.97 -9.12 -23.80
C GLN A 16 0.22 -10.37 -23.33
N GLU A 17 0.56 -11.49 -23.94
CA GLU A 17 0.18 -12.80 -23.37
C GLU A 17 0.54 -12.72 -21.89
N LYS A 18 -0.49 -12.86 -21.04
CA LYS A 18 -0.28 -13.01 -19.61
C LYS A 18 0.79 -14.08 -19.45
N PRO A 19 1.94 -13.79 -18.82
CA PRO A 19 2.90 -14.86 -18.57
C PRO A 19 2.15 -15.91 -17.76
N SER A 20 1.83 -17.05 -18.36
CA SER A 20 1.31 -18.23 -17.67
C SER A 20 2.49 -18.82 -16.89
N GLY A 21 2.94 -18.09 -15.89
CA GLY A 21 4.14 -18.43 -15.14
C GLY A 21 3.75 -18.86 -13.74
N HIS A 22 4.40 -19.91 -13.30
CA HIS A 22 4.46 -20.23 -11.88
C HIS A 22 5.32 -19.16 -11.17
N PRO A 23 5.06 -18.86 -9.89
CA PRO A 23 5.91 -17.98 -9.09
C PRO A 23 7.37 -18.40 -9.19
N ARG A 24 8.25 -17.41 -9.35
CA ARG A 24 9.69 -17.62 -9.45
C ARG A 24 10.33 -17.50 -8.08
N ASP A 25 11.38 -18.27 -7.84
CA ASP A 25 12.23 -18.07 -6.67
C ASP A 25 13.53 -17.36 -7.03
N TYR A 26 14.33 -17.00 -6.06
CA TYR A 26 15.50 -16.14 -6.18
C TYR A 26 16.49 -16.54 -7.28
N ALA A 27 16.75 -17.85 -7.44
CA ALA A 27 17.68 -18.34 -8.48
C ALA A 27 17.22 -17.97 -9.91
N ALA A 28 15.94 -18.10 -10.20
CA ALA A 28 15.37 -17.73 -11.50
C ALA A 28 15.39 -16.22 -11.72
N ILE A 29 15.07 -15.43 -10.68
CA ILE A 29 15.12 -13.97 -10.69
C ILE A 29 16.55 -13.49 -10.95
N ALA A 30 17.52 -14.02 -10.21
CA ALA A 30 18.93 -13.66 -10.35
C ALA A 30 19.49 -14.03 -11.74
N LYS A 31 19.07 -15.16 -12.32
CA LYS A 31 19.48 -15.58 -13.66
C LYS A 31 18.95 -14.64 -14.74
N GLU A 32 17.71 -14.19 -14.63
CA GLU A 32 17.11 -13.21 -15.57
C GLU A 32 17.64 -11.80 -15.31
N GLY A 33 18.00 -11.49 -14.06
CA GLY A 33 18.47 -10.18 -13.64
C GLY A 33 17.36 -9.14 -13.49
N ILE A 34 16.09 -9.57 -13.41
CA ILE A 34 14.91 -8.71 -13.32
C ILE A 34 14.03 -9.15 -12.15
N LEU A 35 13.74 -8.21 -11.25
CA LEU A 35 12.78 -8.34 -10.16
C LEU A 35 11.47 -7.65 -10.56
N ARG A 36 10.37 -8.40 -10.60
CA ARG A 36 9.03 -7.89 -10.93
C ARG A 36 8.29 -7.55 -9.66
N VAL A 37 7.94 -6.29 -9.52
CA VAL A 37 7.39 -5.72 -8.29
C VAL A 37 5.98 -5.19 -8.52
N ALA A 38 5.00 -5.67 -7.76
CA ALA A 38 3.72 -5.01 -7.62
C ALA A 38 3.77 -4.07 -6.42
N THR A 39 3.17 -2.89 -6.56
CA THR A 39 3.07 -1.91 -5.48
C THR A 39 1.73 -1.19 -5.54
N GLU A 40 1.48 -0.31 -4.58
CA GLU A 40 0.28 0.53 -4.55
C GLU A 40 0.66 1.97 -4.92
N TYR A 41 -0.19 2.63 -5.71
CA TYR A 41 -0.02 4.05 -6.02
C TYR A 41 -0.58 4.91 -4.88
N ASN A 42 0.29 5.43 -4.05
CA ASN A 42 0.00 6.39 -2.99
C ASN A 42 1.28 7.10 -2.54
N SER A 43 1.16 8.14 -1.72
CA SER A 43 2.28 8.99 -1.28
C SER A 43 3.33 8.31 -0.40
N ILE A 44 3.06 7.09 0.06
CA ILE A 44 4.00 6.29 0.87
C ILE A 44 4.63 5.17 0.06
N SER A 45 3.85 4.47 -0.78
CA SER A 45 4.36 3.29 -1.47
C SER A 45 5.09 3.64 -2.77
N PHE A 46 4.41 4.33 -3.68
CA PHE A 46 4.92 4.69 -4.99
C PHE A 46 4.09 5.83 -5.56
N TYR A 47 4.72 6.88 -6.01
CA TYR A 47 4.07 7.98 -6.74
C TYR A 47 5.04 8.67 -7.70
N VAL A 48 4.48 9.41 -8.65
CA VAL A 48 5.22 10.20 -9.63
C VAL A 48 4.99 11.67 -9.33
N ASP A 49 6.09 12.43 -9.19
CA ASP A 49 6.08 13.87 -9.01
C ASP A 49 6.93 14.49 -10.12
N GLY A 50 6.26 15.08 -11.11
CA GLY A 50 6.92 15.53 -12.34
C GLY A 50 7.58 14.36 -13.07
N ASP A 51 8.89 14.44 -13.26
CA ASP A 51 9.70 13.39 -13.89
C ASP A 51 10.36 12.45 -12.88
N THR A 52 10.04 12.60 -11.59
CA THR A 52 10.67 11.84 -10.50
C THR A 52 9.70 10.81 -9.93
N VAL A 53 10.17 9.58 -9.83
CA VAL A 53 9.46 8.51 -9.10
C VAL A 53 9.93 8.50 -7.65
N SER A 54 9.00 8.44 -6.72
CA SER A 54 9.23 8.49 -5.29
C SER A 54 8.32 7.51 -4.54
N GLY A 55 8.57 7.30 -3.27
CA GLY A 55 7.83 6.44 -2.37
C GLY A 55 8.76 5.65 -1.47
N PHE A 56 8.39 5.48 -0.22
CA PHE A 56 9.19 4.74 0.76
C PHE A 56 9.45 3.30 0.31
N HIS A 57 8.39 2.58 -0.06
CA HIS A 57 8.53 1.19 -0.52
C HIS A 57 9.25 1.10 -1.85
N TYR A 58 9.04 2.07 -2.74
CA TYR A 58 9.79 2.19 -4.00
C TYR A 58 11.30 2.34 -3.75
N GLU A 59 11.71 3.28 -2.90
CA GLU A 59 13.13 3.51 -2.63
C GLU A 59 13.78 2.30 -1.95
N LEU A 60 13.07 1.63 -1.03
CA LEU A 60 13.58 0.41 -0.39
C LEU A 60 13.77 -0.75 -1.38
N ILE A 61 12.79 -1.03 -2.24
CA ILE A 61 12.93 -2.15 -3.19
C ILE A 61 13.97 -1.86 -4.26
N GLN A 62 14.17 -0.59 -4.63
CA GLN A 62 15.25 -0.18 -5.50
C GLN A 62 16.62 -0.40 -4.86
N ALA A 63 16.79 -0.07 -3.57
CA ALA A 63 18.02 -0.32 -2.84
C ALA A 63 18.33 -1.83 -2.75
N PHE A 64 17.32 -2.66 -2.46
CA PHE A 64 17.47 -4.12 -2.49
C PHE A 64 17.93 -4.62 -3.85
N ALA A 65 17.23 -4.21 -4.91
CA ALA A 65 17.56 -4.65 -6.27
C ALA A 65 18.96 -4.21 -6.68
N HIS A 66 19.34 -2.97 -6.37
CA HIS A 66 20.69 -2.46 -6.61
C HIS A 66 21.76 -3.32 -5.91
N ASP A 67 21.58 -3.62 -4.63
CA ASP A 67 22.53 -4.44 -3.86
C ASP A 67 22.65 -5.88 -4.37
N LYS A 68 21.61 -6.39 -5.04
CA LYS A 68 21.58 -7.71 -5.66
C LYS A 68 21.97 -7.71 -7.14
N GLY A 69 22.27 -6.55 -7.72
CA GLY A 69 22.57 -6.42 -9.15
C GLY A 69 21.38 -6.71 -10.06
N LEU A 70 20.16 -6.47 -9.57
CA LEU A 70 18.91 -6.69 -10.30
C LEU A 70 18.37 -5.37 -10.86
N LYS A 71 17.69 -5.45 -12.00
CA LYS A 71 16.79 -4.40 -12.49
C LYS A 71 15.40 -4.63 -11.90
N THR A 72 14.63 -3.57 -11.74
CA THR A 72 13.23 -3.65 -11.29
C THR A 72 12.28 -3.35 -12.45
N GLU A 73 11.19 -4.14 -12.51
CA GLU A 73 9.99 -3.80 -13.26
C GLU A 73 8.87 -3.57 -12.26
N ILE A 74 8.44 -2.30 -12.11
CA ILE A 74 7.48 -1.90 -11.07
C ILE A 74 6.14 -1.63 -11.72
N THR A 75 5.10 -2.28 -11.21
CA THR A 75 3.70 -2.11 -11.64
C THR A 75 2.87 -1.62 -10.46
N PRO A 76 2.45 -0.34 -10.46
CA PRO A 76 1.51 0.15 -9.47
C PRO A 76 0.09 -0.36 -9.79
N LEU A 77 -0.55 -0.97 -8.80
CA LEU A 77 -1.91 -1.50 -8.88
C LEU A 77 -2.71 -1.01 -7.66
N MET A 78 -3.89 -0.45 -7.91
CA MET A 78 -4.75 0.06 -6.83
C MET A 78 -5.44 -1.08 -6.09
N SER A 79 -5.83 -2.15 -6.78
CA SER A 79 -6.51 -3.30 -6.18
C SER A 79 -5.54 -4.23 -5.46
N PHE A 80 -5.83 -4.50 -4.18
CA PHE A 80 -5.08 -5.49 -3.41
C PHE A 80 -5.28 -6.90 -3.97
N GLU A 81 -6.50 -7.22 -4.42
CA GLU A 81 -6.82 -8.51 -5.05
C GLU A 81 -5.97 -8.74 -6.31
N GLU A 82 -5.84 -7.72 -7.18
CA GLU A 82 -5.00 -7.82 -8.38
C GLU A 82 -3.52 -8.03 -8.06
N ARG A 83 -3.01 -7.42 -6.98
CA ARG A 83 -1.64 -7.65 -6.51
C ARG A 83 -1.45 -9.09 -6.05
N LEU A 84 -2.41 -9.62 -5.27
CA LEU A 84 -2.38 -11.01 -4.78
C LEU A 84 -2.49 -12.02 -5.91
N GLU A 85 -3.42 -11.81 -6.84
CA GLU A 85 -3.59 -12.65 -8.02
C GLU A 85 -2.30 -12.67 -8.85
N GLY A 86 -1.74 -11.49 -9.14
CA GLY A 86 -0.50 -11.38 -9.91
C GLY A 86 0.69 -12.07 -9.24
N LEU A 87 0.77 -12.05 -7.91
CA LEU A 87 1.78 -12.78 -7.16
C LEU A 87 1.57 -14.30 -7.27
N SER A 88 0.34 -14.77 -7.12
CA SER A 88 0.00 -16.21 -7.20
C SER A 88 0.21 -16.80 -8.60
N GLU A 89 0.00 -15.99 -9.64
CA GLU A 89 0.20 -16.36 -11.04
C GLU A 89 1.65 -16.18 -11.53
N GLY A 90 2.55 -15.68 -10.69
CA GLY A 90 3.95 -15.44 -11.04
C GLY A 90 4.16 -14.24 -12.00
N ARG A 91 3.18 -13.36 -12.13
CA ARG A 91 3.33 -12.07 -12.83
C ARG A 91 4.27 -11.13 -12.07
N TYR A 92 4.25 -11.20 -10.76
CA TYR A 92 5.11 -10.46 -9.85
C TYR A 92 5.85 -11.42 -8.92
N ASP A 93 7.04 -11.01 -8.48
CA ASP A 93 7.86 -11.75 -7.53
C ASP A 93 7.62 -11.29 -6.09
N VAL A 94 7.33 -10.01 -5.92
CA VAL A 94 7.14 -9.36 -4.62
C VAL A 94 6.05 -8.29 -4.70
N ILE A 95 5.27 -8.18 -3.64
CA ILE A 95 4.40 -7.04 -3.40
C ILE A 95 5.12 -6.11 -2.42
N ALA A 96 5.58 -4.96 -2.91
CA ALA A 96 6.30 -3.96 -2.14
C ALA A 96 5.40 -2.76 -1.81
N CYS A 97 4.51 -2.96 -0.86
CA CYS A 97 3.72 -1.92 -0.20
C CYS A 97 3.45 -2.35 1.24
N GLY A 98 2.85 -1.49 2.05
CA GLY A 98 2.52 -1.82 3.43
C GLY A 98 1.41 -2.86 3.52
N ILE A 99 1.75 -4.11 3.86
CA ILE A 99 0.78 -5.19 4.05
C ILE A 99 0.70 -5.50 5.54
N LEU A 100 -0.50 -5.39 6.11
CA LEU A 100 -0.77 -5.81 7.48
C LEU A 100 -0.61 -7.34 7.59
N ALA A 101 0.24 -7.79 8.52
CA ALA A 101 0.54 -9.20 8.73
C ALA A 101 -0.58 -9.92 9.49
N THR A 102 -1.67 -10.28 8.79
CA THR A 102 -2.77 -11.07 9.35
C THR A 102 -2.48 -12.58 9.29
N SER A 103 -3.13 -13.36 10.15
CA SER A 103 -3.02 -14.83 10.11
C SER A 103 -3.50 -15.40 8.78
N GLU A 104 -4.58 -14.87 8.24
CA GLU A 104 -5.15 -15.28 6.95
C GLU A 104 -4.16 -15.12 5.79
N LEU A 105 -3.47 -13.99 5.72
CA LEU A 105 -2.44 -13.76 4.70
C LEU A 105 -1.24 -14.69 4.87
N LYS A 106 -0.84 -15.00 6.11
CA LYS A 106 0.25 -15.96 6.39
C LYS A 106 -0.07 -17.39 5.95
N ASP A 107 -1.35 -17.74 5.83
CA ASP A 107 -1.75 -19.06 5.32
C ASP A 107 -1.54 -19.18 3.80
N SER A 108 -1.58 -18.08 3.06
CA SER A 108 -1.47 -18.06 1.59
C SER A 108 -0.18 -17.48 1.06
N LEU A 109 0.54 -16.67 1.83
CA LEU A 109 1.75 -15.95 1.42
C LEU A 109 2.88 -16.12 2.43
N LEU A 110 4.10 -15.81 1.99
CA LEU A 110 5.22 -15.54 2.87
C LEU A 110 5.37 -14.03 3.05
N LEU A 111 5.40 -13.59 4.30
CA LEU A 111 5.58 -12.18 4.66
C LEU A 111 7.02 -11.95 5.13
N THR A 112 7.61 -10.84 4.69
CA THR A 112 8.95 -10.44 5.13
C THR A 112 9.00 -10.12 6.63
N SER A 113 10.19 -9.99 7.17
CA SER A 113 10.42 -9.29 8.43
C SER A 113 9.72 -7.93 8.38
N PRO A 114 9.25 -7.41 9.52
CA PRO A 114 8.56 -6.13 9.58
C PRO A 114 9.39 -4.99 8.96
N ILE A 115 8.74 -4.22 8.09
CA ILE A 115 9.37 -3.06 7.44
C ILE A 115 9.03 -1.79 8.19
N THR A 116 7.77 -1.64 8.58
CA THR A 116 7.29 -0.48 9.34
C THR A 116 6.29 -0.89 10.40
N LEU A 117 6.08 0.00 11.36
CA LEU A 117 4.94 -0.02 12.27
C LEU A 117 3.89 0.96 11.73
N ASN A 118 2.63 0.56 11.72
CA ASN A 118 1.52 1.41 11.30
C ASN A 118 0.25 1.00 12.04
N LYS A 119 -0.80 1.79 11.91
CA LYS A 119 -2.14 1.49 12.44
C LYS A 119 -3.21 2.01 11.49
N GLN A 120 -4.43 1.56 11.70
CA GLN A 120 -5.61 2.08 11.02
C GLN A 120 -6.18 3.25 11.81
N VAL A 121 -6.52 4.34 11.11
CA VAL A 121 -7.12 5.54 11.70
C VAL A 121 -8.42 5.90 11.00
N LEU A 122 -9.31 6.55 11.76
CA LEU A 122 -10.47 7.22 11.21
C LEU A 122 -10.02 8.54 10.56
N VAL A 123 -10.48 8.77 9.36
CA VAL A 123 -10.39 10.07 8.69
C VAL A 123 -11.76 10.71 8.72
N GLN A 124 -11.86 11.89 9.29
CA GLN A 124 -13.07 12.69 9.38
C GLN A 124 -12.74 14.17 9.17
N ARG A 125 -13.74 15.01 8.97
CA ARG A 125 -13.53 16.47 8.99
C ARG A 125 -13.26 16.94 10.42
N LYS A 126 -12.48 18.00 10.57
CA LYS A 126 -12.26 18.65 11.86
C LYS A 126 -13.59 19.10 12.47
N GLU A 127 -13.64 19.09 13.79
CA GLU A 127 -14.79 19.50 14.56
C GLU A 127 -15.25 20.91 14.19
N ASN A 128 -16.54 21.07 13.94
CA ASN A 128 -17.18 22.34 13.62
C ASN A 128 -18.08 22.79 14.78
N GLY A 129 -17.46 23.40 15.79
CA GLY A 129 -18.13 23.88 17.01
C GLY A 129 -18.30 22.80 18.08
N GLU A 130 -18.66 23.23 19.29
CA GLU A 130 -18.67 22.37 20.50
C GLU A 130 -19.70 21.25 20.48
N ASN A 131 -20.73 21.32 19.62
CA ASN A 131 -21.83 20.37 19.55
C ASN A 131 -21.94 19.66 18.19
N ASP A 132 -20.81 19.48 17.51
CA ASP A 132 -20.80 18.76 16.24
C ASP A 132 -21.14 17.28 16.47
N SER A 133 -22.38 16.91 16.13
CA SER A 133 -22.89 15.54 16.30
C SER A 133 -22.29 14.54 15.31
N LEU A 134 -21.63 15.02 14.26
CA LEU A 134 -20.95 14.16 13.29
C LEU A 134 -19.50 13.88 13.70
N TYR A 135 -18.90 14.73 14.53
CA TYR A 135 -17.51 14.56 14.94
C TYR A 135 -17.34 13.42 15.94
N ILE A 136 -16.50 12.46 15.60
CA ILE A 136 -16.18 11.27 16.40
C ILE A 136 -15.03 11.61 17.35
N ARG A 137 -15.27 11.57 18.64
CA ARG A 137 -14.27 11.84 19.68
C ARG A 137 -13.64 10.56 20.25
N SER A 138 -14.39 9.47 20.19
CA SER A 138 -13.96 8.18 20.69
C SER A 138 -14.49 7.05 19.83
N GLN A 139 -13.92 5.85 19.98
CA GLN A 139 -14.40 4.66 19.28
C GLN A 139 -15.87 4.33 19.60
N LEU A 140 -16.39 4.71 20.77
CA LEU A 140 -17.79 4.50 21.16
C LEU A 140 -18.77 5.30 20.29
N ASP A 141 -18.34 6.45 19.77
CA ASP A 141 -19.17 7.32 18.92
C ASP A 141 -19.35 6.75 17.49
N LEU A 142 -18.64 5.64 17.18
CA LEU A 142 -18.75 4.94 15.90
C LEU A 142 -20.03 4.08 15.80
N ALA A 143 -20.73 3.85 16.91
CA ALA A 143 -22.01 3.12 16.92
C ALA A 143 -23.00 3.72 15.91
N GLY A 144 -23.53 2.88 15.01
CA GLY A 144 -24.47 3.30 13.97
C GLY A 144 -23.86 4.14 12.82
N ARG A 145 -22.56 4.39 12.81
CA ARG A 145 -21.90 5.14 11.74
C ARG A 145 -21.53 4.24 10.56
N THR A 146 -21.42 4.84 9.37
CA THR A 146 -20.96 4.17 8.15
C THR A 146 -19.53 4.58 7.85
N LEU A 147 -18.60 3.64 7.89
CA LEU A 147 -17.19 3.84 7.57
C LEU A 147 -16.91 3.36 6.14
N HIS A 148 -16.26 4.22 5.34
CA HIS A 148 -15.86 3.87 3.98
C HIS A 148 -14.43 3.35 3.99
N VAL A 149 -14.21 2.25 3.28
CA VAL A 149 -12.90 1.59 3.16
C VAL A 149 -12.63 1.21 1.71
N VAL A 150 -11.38 1.08 1.35
CA VAL A 150 -11.01 0.46 0.07
C VAL A 150 -11.43 -1.00 0.10
N LYS A 151 -11.98 -1.50 -1.01
CA LYS A 151 -12.42 -2.90 -1.15
C LYS A 151 -11.29 -3.87 -0.78
N GLY A 152 -11.63 -4.88 0.01
CA GLY A 152 -10.67 -5.87 0.51
C GLY A 152 -9.67 -5.34 1.54
N SER A 153 -9.89 -4.14 2.09
CA SER A 153 -9.01 -3.58 3.12
C SER A 153 -8.97 -4.47 4.37
N PRO A 154 -7.79 -4.71 4.95
CA PRO A 154 -7.67 -5.46 6.20
C PRO A 154 -8.35 -4.76 7.39
N SER A 155 -8.68 -3.47 7.27
CA SER A 155 -9.44 -2.73 8.27
C SER A 155 -10.88 -3.23 8.45
N ILE A 156 -11.45 -3.92 7.47
CA ILE A 156 -12.83 -4.45 7.51
C ILE A 156 -13.01 -5.36 8.73
N LEU A 157 -12.15 -6.35 8.89
CA LEU A 157 -12.21 -7.26 10.03
C LEU A 157 -12.03 -6.52 11.36
N ARG A 158 -11.13 -5.54 11.40
CA ARG A 158 -10.92 -4.73 12.61
C ARG A 158 -12.15 -3.91 12.96
N ILE A 159 -12.81 -3.29 12.00
CA ILE A 159 -14.04 -2.51 12.22
C ILE A 159 -15.16 -3.42 12.72
N GLN A 160 -15.31 -4.61 12.14
CA GLN A 160 -16.30 -5.60 12.60
C GLN A 160 -16.05 -6.01 14.07
N ASN A 161 -14.80 -6.31 14.42
CA ASN A 161 -14.41 -6.64 15.79
C ASN A 161 -14.67 -5.46 16.74
N LEU A 162 -14.36 -4.24 16.31
CA LEU A 162 -14.62 -3.04 17.08
C LEU A 162 -16.13 -2.87 17.36
N GLY A 163 -16.99 -3.10 16.37
CA GLY A 163 -18.45 -3.11 16.57
C GLY A 163 -18.87 -4.11 17.65
N ASN A 164 -18.33 -5.32 17.63
CA ASN A 164 -18.57 -6.31 18.68
C ASN A 164 -18.06 -5.85 20.06
N GLU A 165 -16.90 -5.22 20.12
CA GLU A 165 -16.29 -4.72 21.36
C GLU A 165 -17.13 -3.60 21.99
N ILE A 166 -17.69 -2.69 21.20
CA ILE A 166 -18.55 -1.59 21.68
C ILE A 166 -20.01 -2.04 21.89
N GLY A 167 -20.37 -3.23 21.45
CA GLY A 167 -21.73 -3.78 21.59
C GLY A 167 -22.75 -3.15 20.65
N ASP A 168 -22.33 -2.60 19.53
CA ASP A 168 -23.19 -1.95 18.53
C ASP A 168 -22.66 -2.18 17.10
N THR A 169 -23.51 -1.88 16.12
CA THR A 169 -23.17 -2.04 14.71
C THR A 169 -22.41 -0.83 14.19
N ILE A 170 -21.25 -1.08 13.57
CA ILE A 170 -20.56 -0.13 12.71
C ILE A 170 -20.77 -0.60 11.27
N TYR A 171 -21.37 0.23 10.44
CA TYR A 171 -21.62 -0.09 9.04
C TYR A 171 -20.36 0.14 8.21
N ILE A 172 -20.10 -0.76 7.25
CA ILE A 172 -18.93 -0.69 6.37
C ILE A 172 -19.42 -0.56 4.94
N LYS A 173 -18.85 0.41 4.21
CA LYS A 173 -19.06 0.56 2.78
C LYS A 173 -17.73 0.44 2.05
N GLU A 174 -17.57 -0.63 1.29
CA GLU A 174 -16.40 -0.86 0.46
C GLU A 174 -16.47 -0.05 -0.83
N ILE A 175 -15.36 0.58 -1.19
CA ILE A 175 -15.20 1.37 -2.41
C ILE A 175 -14.16 0.68 -3.29
N GLU A 176 -14.59 0.24 -4.46
CA GLU A 176 -13.74 -0.53 -5.39
C GLU A 176 -12.89 0.36 -6.30
N LYS A 177 -13.44 1.52 -6.69
CA LYS A 177 -12.85 2.38 -7.73
C LYS A 177 -11.70 3.25 -7.25
N TYR A 178 -11.62 3.53 -5.96
CA TYR A 178 -10.73 4.54 -5.39
C TYR A 178 -9.80 3.94 -4.34
N GLY A 179 -8.57 4.47 -4.23
CA GLY A 179 -7.64 4.18 -3.16
C GLY A 179 -7.88 5.06 -1.93
N SER A 180 -7.06 4.85 -0.90
CA SER A 180 -7.20 5.56 0.38
C SER A 180 -7.13 7.07 0.26
N GLU A 181 -6.25 7.62 -0.58
CA GLU A 181 -6.11 9.07 -0.75
C GLU A 181 -7.33 9.72 -1.39
N GLN A 182 -7.99 9.03 -2.33
CA GLN A 182 -9.24 9.52 -2.90
C GLN A 182 -10.36 9.50 -1.87
N LEU A 183 -10.44 8.47 -1.00
CA LEU A 183 -11.41 8.44 0.10
C LEU A 183 -11.17 9.60 1.08
N ILE A 184 -9.91 9.91 1.40
CA ILE A 184 -9.55 11.06 2.24
C ILE A 184 -10.04 12.37 1.60
N SER A 185 -9.83 12.53 0.30
CA SER A 185 -10.32 13.70 -0.44
C SER A 185 -11.85 13.80 -0.41
N MET A 186 -12.57 12.69 -0.55
CA MET A 186 -14.03 12.65 -0.45
C MET A 186 -14.52 13.05 0.95
N VAL A 187 -13.82 12.65 2.01
CA VAL A 187 -14.12 13.12 3.37
C VAL A 187 -13.92 14.62 3.46
N ALA A 188 -12.79 15.13 2.97
CA ALA A 188 -12.47 16.55 3.02
C ALA A 188 -13.51 17.44 2.30
N HIS A 189 -14.04 16.97 1.15
CA HIS A 189 -15.07 17.68 0.39
C HIS A 189 -16.49 17.46 0.93
N GLY A 190 -16.70 16.52 1.84
CA GLY A 190 -18.01 16.24 2.42
C GLY A 190 -18.87 15.26 1.61
N ASP A 191 -18.30 14.57 0.62
CA ASP A 191 -18.99 13.54 -0.16
C ASP A 191 -19.28 12.30 0.68
N ILE A 192 -18.42 12.02 1.65
CA ILE A 192 -18.58 11.02 2.71
C ILE A 192 -18.16 11.61 4.05
N ASP A 193 -18.67 11.06 5.15
CA ASP A 193 -18.34 11.58 6.49
C ASP A 193 -17.08 10.94 7.07
N TYR A 194 -16.90 9.62 6.85
CA TYR A 194 -15.84 8.84 7.47
C TYR A 194 -15.18 7.90 6.51
N ALA A 195 -13.84 7.84 6.55
CA ALA A 195 -13.04 6.81 5.91
C ALA A 195 -12.08 6.17 6.92
N VAL A 196 -11.63 4.97 6.64
CA VAL A 196 -10.58 4.29 7.42
C VAL A 196 -9.46 3.91 6.49
N CYS A 197 -8.24 4.25 6.87
CA CYS A 197 -7.03 3.90 6.13
C CYS A 197 -5.80 3.84 7.06
N ASP A 198 -4.67 3.51 6.48
CA ASP A 198 -3.38 3.52 7.17
C ASP A 198 -3.00 4.93 7.65
N GLU A 199 -2.54 5.03 8.89
CA GLU A 199 -2.14 6.33 9.49
C GLU A 199 -1.06 7.04 8.67
N SER A 200 -0.10 6.31 8.11
CA SER A 200 0.96 6.91 7.29
C SER A 200 0.43 7.63 6.05
N ILE A 201 -0.56 7.04 5.36
CA ILE A 201 -1.22 7.66 4.21
C ILE A 201 -2.08 8.85 4.67
N ALA A 202 -2.84 8.68 5.75
CA ALA A 202 -3.68 9.74 6.29
C ALA A 202 -2.85 10.95 6.74
N ARG A 203 -1.70 10.72 7.37
CA ARG A 203 -0.78 11.76 7.83
C ARG A 203 -0.16 12.52 6.65
N ALA A 204 0.32 11.81 5.63
CA ALA A 204 0.84 12.43 4.43
C ALA A 204 -0.21 13.29 3.69
N ALA A 205 -1.48 12.86 3.70
CA ALA A 205 -2.58 13.64 3.13
C ALA A 205 -2.96 14.84 4.01
N ALA A 206 -2.92 14.72 5.33
CA ALA A 206 -3.29 15.79 6.27
C ALA A 206 -2.39 17.04 6.14
N ASP A 207 -1.13 16.85 5.73
CA ASP A 207 -0.22 17.97 5.46
C ASP A 207 -0.74 18.91 4.35
N SER A 208 -1.45 18.35 3.38
CA SER A 208 -2.00 19.09 2.23
C SER A 208 -3.49 19.40 2.38
N ILE A 209 -4.19 18.73 3.29
CA ILE A 209 -5.64 18.82 3.50
C ILE A 209 -5.92 19.18 4.97
N PRO A 210 -5.75 20.44 5.38
CA PRO A 210 -5.80 20.84 6.78
C PRO A 210 -7.18 20.72 7.44
N GLN A 211 -8.23 20.48 6.67
CA GLN A 211 -9.61 20.35 7.16
C GLN A 211 -9.94 18.95 7.71
N ILE A 212 -9.07 17.96 7.56
CA ILE A 212 -9.29 16.63 8.10
C ILE A 212 -8.68 16.46 9.49
N ASP A 213 -9.24 15.53 10.24
CA ASP A 213 -8.76 14.99 11.51
C ASP A 213 -8.52 13.49 11.39
N ILE A 214 -7.42 13.01 11.97
CA ILE A 214 -6.98 11.61 11.92
C ILE A 214 -6.61 11.07 13.31
N ASN A 215 -7.08 11.72 14.37
CA ASN A 215 -6.64 11.42 15.74
C ASN A 215 -7.29 10.16 16.32
N THR A 216 -8.43 9.72 15.79
CA THR A 216 -9.13 8.55 16.30
C THR A 216 -8.56 7.28 15.70
N ALA A 217 -7.89 6.47 16.53
CA ALA A 217 -7.36 5.17 16.13
C ALA A 217 -8.48 4.13 16.00
N ILE A 218 -8.46 3.35 14.93
CA ILE A 218 -9.33 2.19 14.70
C ILE A 218 -8.64 0.91 15.15
N SER A 219 -7.32 0.80 14.98
CA SER A 219 -6.53 -0.34 15.43
C SER A 219 -5.39 0.05 16.34
N PHE A 220 -4.81 -0.93 17.01
CA PHE A 220 -3.49 -0.79 17.62
C PHE A 220 -2.41 -0.70 16.54
N THR A 221 -1.22 -0.23 16.92
CA THR A 221 -0.03 -0.27 16.07
C THR A 221 0.38 -1.72 15.82
N GLN A 222 0.61 -2.05 14.56
CA GLN A 222 0.88 -3.39 14.07
C GLN A 222 2.06 -3.38 13.09
N PHE A 223 2.60 -4.56 12.84
CA PHE A 223 3.67 -4.75 11.86
C PHE A 223 3.13 -4.80 10.44
N TYR A 224 3.81 -4.09 9.55
CA TYR A 224 3.56 -4.09 8.11
C TYR A 224 4.78 -4.64 7.39
N SER A 225 4.54 -5.53 6.44
CA SER A 225 5.55 -6.30 5.71
C SER A 225 5.32 -6.23 4.21
N TRP A 226 6.27 -6.74 3.45
CA TRP A 226 6.06 -7.11 2.05
C TRP A 226 5.65 -8.57 1.94
N ALA A 227 5.17 -8.99 0.77
CA ALA A 227 4.74 -10.36 0.53
C ALA A 227 5.43 -10.96 -0.69
N VAL A 228 5.74 -12.24 -0.58
CA VAL A 228 6.19 -13.08 -1.70
C VAL A 228 5.37 -14.38 -1.73
N SER A 229 5.41 -15.09 -2.86
CA SER A 229 4.73 -16.38 -2.99
C SER A 229 5.31 -17.42 -2.01
N LYS A 230 4.47 -18.35 -1.54
CA LYS A 230 4.94 -19.52 -0.79
C LYS A 230 5.92 -20.39 -1.57
N GLN A 231 5.96 -20.26 -2.89
CA GLN A 231 6.90 -20.94 -3.76
C GLN A 231 8.25 -20.21 -3.92
N SER A 232 8.43 -19.08 -3.19
CA SER A 232 9.62 -18.24 -3.30
C SER A 232 10.33 -18.06 -1.94
N PRO A 233 10.67 -19.17 -1.23
CA PRO A 233 11.28 -19.07 0.10
C PRO A 233 12.70 -18.50 0.06
N ALA A 234 13.49 -18.76 -0.99
CA ALA A 234 14.83 -18.20 -1.11
C ALA A 234 14.81 -16.69 -1.39
N LEU A 235 13.79 -16.19 -2.11
CA LEU A 235 13.57 -14.75 -2.25
C LEU A 235 13.25 -14.13 -0.90
N LEU A 236 12.37 -14.75 -0.09
CA LEU A 236 12.07 -14.29 1.26
C LEU A 236 13.32 -14.20 2.11
N ASP A 237 14.14 -15.26 2.13
CA ASP A 237 15.39 -15.30 2.92
C ASP A 237 16.35 -14.19 2.49
N SER A 238 16.47 -13.96 1.18
CA SER A 238 17.30 -12.87 0.64
C SER A 238 16.80 -11.50 1.04
N LEU A 239 15.47 -11.26 0.97
CA LEU A 239 14.85 -10.01 1.41
C LEU A 239 15.03 -9.78 2.91
N ASN A 240 14.78 -10.79 3.73
CA ASN A 240 14.91 -10.68 5.19
C ASN A 240 16.35 -10.43 5.62
N ALA A 241 17.31 -11.15 5.07
CA ALA A 241 18.73 -10.94 5.38
C ALA A 241 19.20 -9.53 4.98
N TRP A 242 18.70 -9.01 3.86
CA TRP A 242 18.98 -7.64 3.44
C TRP A 242 18.30 -6.61 4.33
N LEU A 243 17.02 -6.78 4.66
CA LEU A 243 16.27 -5.88 5.55
C LEU A 243 16.92 -5.77 6.93
N ASP A 244 17.30 -6.90 7.53
CA ASP A 244 17.92 -6.95 8.86
C ASP A 244 19.24 -6.16 8.93
N LYS A 245 19.94 -6.07 7.80
CA LYS A 245 21.16 -5.27 7.67
C LYS A 245 20.81 -3.82 7.33
N PHE A 246 20.05 -3.59 6.28
CA PHE A 246 19.79 -2.27 5.70
C PHE A 246 19.05 -1.34 6.68
N GLN A 247 18.12 -1.86 7.48
CA GLN A 247 17.40 -1.07 8.50
C GLN A 247 18.32 -0.44 9.57
N LYS A 248 19.56 -0.93 9.72
CA LYS A 248 20.58 -0.39 10.64
C LYS A 248 21.46 0.67 9.97
N GLU A 249 21.35 0.84 8.66
CA GLU A 249 22.19 1.75 7.88
C GLU A 249 21.64 3.17 7.88
N LYS A 250 22.54 4.15 7.71
CA LYS A 250 22.15 5.57 7.61
C LYS A 250 21.25 5.87 6.43
N GLU A 251 21.38 5.10 5.35
CA GLU A 251 20.56 5.25 4.15
C GLU A 251 19.10 4.92 4.43
N TYR A 252 18.83 3.82 5.13
CA TYR A 252 17.47 3.51 5.58
C TYR A 252 16.89 4.64 6.44
N GLN A 253 17.65 5.15 7.40
CA GLN A 253 17.19 6.24 8.26
C GLN A 253 16.87 7.51 7.46
N LYS A 254 17.65 7.80 6.42
CA LYS A 254 17.40 8.93 5.52
C LYS A 254 16.09 8.73 4.74
N ILE A 255 15.88 7.54 4.18
CA ILE A 255 14.65 7.20 3.47
C ILE A 255 13.46 7.26 4.43
N TYR A 256 13.58 6.64 5.62
CA TYR A 256 12.51 6.64 6.61
C TYR A 256 12.07 8.07 7.00
N LYS A 257 13.01 8.94 7.34
CA LYS A 257 12.72 10.33 7.70
C LYS A 257 12.03 11.12 6.59
N LYS A 258 12.38 10.85 5.34
CA LYS A 258 11.77 11.52 4.19
C LYS A 258 10.25 11.32 4.12
N TYR A 259 9.74 10.17 4.57
CA TYR A 259 8.33 9.80 4.42
C TYR A 259 7.54 9.76 5.73
N TYR A 260 8.19 9.51 6.85
CA TYR A 260 7.53 9.29 8.14
C TYR A 260 7.81 10.37 9.20
N ASP A 261 8.94 11.05 9.11
CA ASP A 261 9.35 12.09 10.06
C ASP A 261 9.43 13.47 9.36
N LYS A 262 8.42 13.82 8.57
CA LYS A 262 8.30 15.20 8.09
C LYS A 262 7.97 16.08 9.28
N GLU A 263 8.95 16.90 9.73
CA GLU A 263 8.77 17.97 10.71
C GLU A 263 7.89 19.10 10.13
#